data_5b343f8ffff93864120a010330be9998
#
_entry.id   5b343f8ffff93864120a010330be9998
#
_cell.length_a   1.000
_cell.length_b   1.000
_cell.length_c   1.000
_cell.angle_alpha   90.00
_cell.angle_beta   90.00
_cell.angle_gamma   90.00
#
_symmetry.space_group_name_H-M   'P 1'
#
loop_
_entity.id
_entity.type
_entity.pdbx_description
1 polymer ?
#
loop_
_entity_poly.entity_id
_entity_poly.type
_entity_poly.pdbx_seq_one_letter_code
_entity_poly.pdbx_strand_id
1 'polypeptide(L)'
;MSKKITVIGTGYVGLVAAVGLADFGNTLIGVDIDKDKIKKLNNGIPTIYEPGIEEYLQRNIKSGRLRFTTDLGESIKDSEVILSLIHI
;
A
#
# COMPACT_ATOMS: atom_id res chain seq x y z
N MET A 1 -5.03 17.50 5.89
CA MET A 1 -3.84 17.01 6.60
C MET A 1 -3.56 15.58 6.22
N SER A 2 -2.30 15.26 5.97
CA SER A 2 -1.93 13.88 5.66
C SER A 2 -1.80 13.05 6.93
N LYS A 3 -2.16 11.78 6.83
CA LYS A 3 -2.02 10.80 7.90
C LYS A 3 -1.06 9.70 7.49
N LYS A 4 -0.46 9.04 8.47
CA LYS A 4 0.36 7.85 8.25
C LYS A 4 -0.51 6.63 8.49
N ILE A 5 -0.73 5.85 7.45
CA ILE A 5 -1.68 4.74 7.45
C ILE A 5 -0.97 3.46 7.04
N THR A 6 -1.19 2.39 7.80
CA THR A 6 -0.74 1.06 7.43
C THR A 6 -1.93 0.23 6.98
N VAL A 7 -1.84 -0.37 5.81
CA VAL A 7 -2.85 -1.28 5.28
C VAL A 7 -2.29 -2.70 5.31
N ILE A 8 -2.91 -3.57 6.09
CA ILE A 8 -2.49 -4.96 6.24
C ILE A 8 -3.29 -5.82 5.27
N GLY A 9 -2.60 -6.49 4.37
CA GLY A 9 -3.21 -7.28 3.30
C GLY A 9 -3.28 -6.46 2.01
N THR A 10 -2.55 -6.90 0.99
CA THR A 10 -2.49 -6.21 -0.30
C THR A 10 -3.16 -7.00 -1.41
N GLY A 11 -4.26 -7.69 -1.07
CA GLY A 11 -5.16 -8.24 -2.07
C GLY A 11 -5.90 -7.10 -2.77
N TYR A 12 -6.95 -7.42 -3.50
CA TYR A 12 -7.66 -6.43 -4.31
C TYR A 12 -8.08 -5.19 -3.50
N VAL A 13 -8.83 -5.40 -2.43
CA VAL A 13 -9.37 -4.27 -1.65
C VAL A 13 -8.27 -3.49 -0.96
N GLY A 14 -7.29 -4.20 -0.36
CA GLY A 14 -6.17 -3.55 0.34
C GLY A 14 -5.31 -2.72 -0.59
N LEU A 15 -5.01 -3.24 -1.79
CA LEU A 15 -4.20 -2.51 -2.76
C LEU A 15 -4.93 -1.26 -3.27
N VAL A 16 -6.21 -1.40 -3.61
CA VAL A 16 -7.01 -0.26 -4.08
C VAL A 16 -7.11 0.81 -2.99
N ALA A 17 -7.34 0.40 -1.74
CA ALA A 17 -7.41 1.33 -0.62
C ALA A 17 -6.07 2.05 -0.41
N ALA A 18 -4.96 1.31 -0.43
CA ALA A 18 -3.64 1.90 -0.22
C ALA A 18 -3.32 2.94 -1.30
N VAL A 19 -3.55 2.59 -2.56
CA VAL A 19 -3.28 3.49 -3.69
C VAL A 19 -4.18 4.72 -3.62
N GLY A 20 -5.48 4.52 -3.36
CA GLY A 20 -6.44 5.62 -3.29
C GLY A 20 -6.15 6.59 -2.17
N LEU A 21 -5.87 6.07 -0.97
CA LEU A 21 -5.54 6.92 0.18
C LEU A 21 -4.23 7.67 0.00
N ALA A 22 -3.24 7.04 -0.64
CA ALA A 22 -1.98 7.71 -0.96
C ALA A 22 -2.21 8.85 -1.97
N ASP A 23 -3.07 8.61 -2.94
CA ASP A 23 -3.37 9.61 -3.96
C ASP A 23 -4.09 10.83 -3.39
N PHE A 24 -4.79 10.66 -2.29
CA PHE A 24 -5.39 11.78 -1.55
C PHE A 24 -4.38 12.55 -0.70
N GLY A 25 -3.11 12.14 -0.69
CA GLY A 25 -2.06 12.87 0.02
C GLY A 25 -1.62 12.26 1.34
N ASN A 26 -2.11 11.07 1.68
CA ASN A 26 -1.68 10.38 2.89
C ASN A 26 -0.40 9.58 2.63
N THR A 27 0.32 9.25 3.70
CA THR A 27 1.48 8.38 3.62
C THR A 27 1.03 6.96 3.94
N LEU A 28 1.22 6.05 3.02
CA LEU A 28 0.71 4.68 3.09
C LEU A 28 1.83 3.65 3.10
N ILE A 29 1.67 2.66 3.96
CA ILE A 29 2.52 1.47 3.95
C ILE A 29 1.60 0.27 3.80
N GLY A 30 1.75 -0.48 2.70
CA GLY A 30 1.05 -1.73 2.49
C GLY A 30 1.89 -2.88 3.00
N VAL A 31 1.27 -3.81 3.74
CA VAL A 31 1.97 -4.95 4.33
C VAL A 31 1.37 -6.24 3.80
N ASP A 32 2.24 -7.16 3.40
CA ASP A 32 1.85 -8.49 2.97
C ASP A 32 2.98 -9.46 3.28
N ILE A 33 2.67 -10.74 3.42
CA ILE A 33 3.66 -11.77 3.68
C ILE A 33 4.37 -12.24 2.41
N ASP A 34 3.81 -11.95 1.24
CA ASP A 34 4.34 -12.40 -0.05
C ASP A 34 5.45 -11.46 -0.53
N LYS A 35 6.69 -11.92 -0.43
CA LYS A 35 7.86 -11.13 -0.80
C LYS A 35 7.89 -10.75 -2.28
N ASP A 36 7.45 -11.66 -3.15
CA ASP A 36 7.43 -11.40 -4.60
C ASP A 36 6.41 -10.33 -4.94
N LYS A 37 5.23 -10.39 -4.31
CA LYS A 37 4.20 -9.37 -4.49
C LYS A 37 4.72 -8.00 -4.04
N ILE A 38 5.36 -7.95 -2.87
CA ILE A 38 5.89 -6.70 -2.33
C ILE A 38 6.94 -6.10 -3.26
N LYS A 39 7.81 -6.94 -3.80
CA LYS A 39 8.84 -6.49 -4.73
C LYS A 39 8.22 -5.88 -5.99
N LYS A 40 7.21 -6.54 -6.57
CA LYS A 40 6.52 -6.03 -7.75
C LYS A 40 5.85 -4.70 -7.47
N LEU A 41 5.13 -4.60 -6.37
CA LEU A 41 4.41 -3.38 -6.01
C LEU A 41 5.36 -2.20 -5.81
N ASN A 42 6.50 -2.42 -5.15
CA ASN A 42 7.50 -1.36 -4.95
C ASN A 42 8.17 -0.93 -6.26
N ASN A 43 8.12 -1.76 -7.29
CA ASN A 43 8.60 -1.42 -8.62
C ASN A 43 7.51 -0.84 -9.51
N GLY A 44 6.34 -0.55 -8.95
CA GLY A 44 5.24 0.03 -9.69
C GLY A 44 4.51 -0.95 -10.60
N ILE A 45 4.65 -2.25 -10.33
CA ILE A 45 3.99 -3.30 -11.09
C ILE A 45 2.76 -3.76 -10.32
N PRO A 46 1.54 -3.49 -10.80
CA PRO A 46 0.34 -3.89 -10.07
C PRO A 46 0.13 -5.40 -10.14
N THR A 47 -0.43 -5.95 -9.06
CA THR A 47 -0.73 -7.37 -8.96
C THR A 47 -2.21 -7.66 -9.20
N ILE A 48 -2.97 -6.62 -9.58
CA ILE A 48 -4.38 -6.73 -9.92
C ILE A 48 -4.64 -5.94 -11.21
N TYR A 49 -5.75 -6.26 -11.88
CA TYR A 49 -6.12 -5.59 -13.13
C TYR A 49 -7.32 -4.66 -12.88
N GLU A 50 -7.02 -3.39 -12.63
CA GLU A 50 -8.00 -2.33 -12.49
C GLU A 50 -7.61 -1.19 -13.43
N PRO A 51 -8.55 -0.60 -14.18
CA PRO A 51 -8.23 0.54 -15.04
C PRO A 51 -7.60 1.68 -14.24
N GLY A 52 -6.44 2.13 -14.69
CA GLY A 52 -5.74 3.25 -14.06
C GLY A 52 -4.92 2.92 -12.83
N ILE A 53 -5.00 1.69 -12.31
CA ILE A 53 -4.28 1.36 -11.07
C ILE A 53 -2.77 1.46 -11.23
N GLU A 54 -2.23 1.07 -12.37
CA GLU A 54 -0.79 1.13 -12.61
C GLU A 54 -0.27 2.56 -12.55
N GLU A 55 -0.98 3.49 -13.18
CA GLU A 55 -0.59 4.89 -13.19
C GLU A 55 -0.59 5.47 -11.76
N TYR A 56 -1.67 5.22 -11.01
CA TYR A 56 -1.78 5.72 -9.64
C TYR A 56 -0.73 5.08 -8.74
N LEU A 57 -0.48 3.79 -8.89
CA LEU A 57 0.54 3.08 -8.13
C LEU A 57 1.92 3.70 -8.37
N GLN A 58 2.31 3.84 -9.63
CA GLN A 58 3.62 4.37 -9.99
C GLN A 58 3.80 5.81 -9.50
N ARG A 59 2.78 6.63 -9.66
CA ARG A 59 2.82 8.02 -9.22
C ARG A 59 3.08 8.13 -7.72
N ASN A 60 2.39 7.32 -6.93
CA ASN A 60 2.50 7.40 -5.48
C ASN A 60 3.76 6.74 -4.94
N ILE A 61 4.25 5.67 -5.57
CA ILE A 61 5.56 5.10 -5.25
C ILE A 61 6.66 6.13 -5.51
N LYS A 62 6.61 6.77 -6.68
CA LYS A 62 7.63 7.75 -7.08
C LYS A 62 7.64 8.97 -6.17
N SER A 63 6.49 9.40 -5.69
CA SER A 63 6.40 10.55 -4.80
C SER A 63 6.86 10.25 -3.36
N GLY A 64 7.05 8.97 -3.03
CA GLY A 64 7.42 8.55 -1.68
C GLY A 64 6.27 8.43 -0.71
N ARG A 65 5.03 8.65 -1.16
CA ARG A 65 3.85 8.54 -0.29
C ARG A 65 3.37 7.10 -0.08
N LEU A 66 3.79 6.18 -0.94
CA LEU A 66 3.34 4.80 -0.89
C LEU A 66 4.53 3.86 -0.95
N ARG A 67 4.59 2.91 -0.03
CA ARG A 67 5.57 1.84 -0.07
C ARG A 67 4.96 0.56 0.48
N PHE A 68 5.59 -0.55 0.18
CA PHE A 68 5.13 -1.87 0.60
C PHE A 68 6.26 -2.59 1.32
N THR A 69 5.89 -3.41 2.30
CA THR A 69 6.87 -4.16 3.10
C THR A 69 6.28 -5.47 3.60
N THR A 70 7.15 -6.41 3.94
CA THR A 70 6.75 -7.63 4.64
C THR A 70 6.87 -7.48 6.16
N ASP A 71 7.41 -6.37 6.65
CA ASP A 71 7.64 -6.14 8.07
C ASP A 71 6.47 -5.39 8.72
N LEU A 72 5.56 -6.15 9.31
CA LEU A 72 4.40 -5.59 9.99
C LEU A 72 4.80 -4.74 11.21
N GLY A 73 5.72 -5.25 12.03
CA GLY A 73 6.13 -4.56 13.25
C GLY A 73 6.67 -3.18 13.00
N GLU A 74 7.53 -3.04 12.01
CA GLU A 74 8.07 -1.75 11.63
C GLU A 74 7.00 -0.82 11.08
N SER A 75 6.11 -1.36 10.23
CA SER A 75 5.12 -0.54 9.54
C SER A 75 4.09 0.09 10.48
N ILE A 76 3.68 -0.62 11.54
CA ILE A 76 2.67 -0.09 12.46
C ILE A 76 3.23 0.86 13.51
N LYS A 77 4.53 0.88 13.68
CA LYS A 77 5.20 1.62 14.74
C LYS A 77 4.89 3.12 14.75
N ASP A 78 4.84 3.71 13.56
CA ASP A 78 4.60 5.13 13.40
C ASP A 78 3.24 5.45 12.78
N SER A 79 2.38 4.45 12.62
CA SER A 79 1.09 4.64 11.96
C SER A 79 0.05 5.21 12.90
N GLU A 80 -0.69 6.20 12.42
CA GLU A 80 -1.81 6.79 13.12
C GLU A 80 -3.07 5.96 12.93
N VAL A 81 -3.21 5.30 11.77
CA VAL A 81 -4.35 4.46 11.43
C VAL A 81 -3.86 3.13 10.88
N ILE A 82 -4.47 2.05 11.30
CA ILE A 82 -4.13 0.71 10.81
C ILE A 82 -5.40 0.07 10.27
N LEU A 83 -5.40 -0.24 8.99
CA LEU A 83 -6.51 -0.91 8.31
C LEU A 83 -6.11 -2.36 8.04
N SER A 84 -6.85 -3.29 8.63
CA SER A 84 -6.61 -4.72 8.39
C SER A 84 -7.72 -5.25 7.49
N LEU A 85 -7.34 -5.74 6.31
CA LEU A 85 -8.26 -6.27 5.32
C LEU A 85 -8.04 -7.77 5.11
N ILE A 86 -7.52 -8.42 6.13
CA ILE A 86 -7.31 -9.86 6.12
C ILE A 86 -8.61 -10.51 6.57
N HIS A 87 -9.14 -11.38 5.72
CA HIS A 87 -10.28 -12.20 6.09
C HIS A 87 -9.80 -13.37 6.95
N ILE A 88 -10.42 -13.51 8.09
CA ILE A 88 -10.15 -14.61 8.99
C ILE A 88 -11.23 -15.67 8.81
#